data_6798117f77eb8f66358ba8c4f037341f
#
_entry.id   6798117f77eb8f66358ba8c4f037341f
#
_cell.length_a   1.000
_cell.length_b   1.000
_cell.length_c   1.000
_cell.angle_alpha   90.00
_cell.angle_beta   90.00
_cell.angle_gamma   90.00
#
_symmetry.space_group_name_H-M   'P 1'
#
loop_
_entity.id
_entity.type
_entity.pdbx_description
1 polymer ?
#
loop_
_entity_poly.entity_id
_entity_poly.type
_entity_poly.pdbx_seq_one_letter_code
_entity_poly.pdbx_strand_id
1 'polypeptide(L)'
;MIELTSPTVRPAAVAGMFYPADVLALRTEVDHLLGAAPRRLALAPKALIVPHAGYLYSGPIAATAYACLASHASHISRVVLIGPAHRVAVRGLATPGADRFTTPLGEVPLDTAALAELEDLPHVSRSARAHAQEHALEVQLPFLQRVLHEFSLVPLLVGDASAGEVAQALDRVWGGEETLIVVSSDLSHYLPYGEAQRADSATLDAILRRTPSLHGEQACGATPINGLLQVALQRGLTPQLLDARNSGDTAGDRTRVVGYAAVAFSEPDRGRPLLRVARDAIESELQAGGSRATHQAACLSSRIASFVTLQRHGELRGCVGGLEAEAELRLDLPRHARAAAFEDPRFPPLQIEELDGLRIEVSLLTPAEAIDAGSEADVLAALRPGLDGVILTAGSRRATFLPQVWEQLGSATEFLRHLKLKAGLHPDAWSAHFRVARYTAEKWVET
;
A
#
# COMPACT_ATOMS: atom_id res chain seq x y z
N MET A 1 -34.00 17.98 12.12
CA MET A 1 -33.86 17.92 10.64
C MET A 1 -32.39 18.14 10.35
N ILE A 2 -31.70 17.12 9.85
CA ILE A 2 -30.33 17.29 9.34
C ILE A 2 -30.50 17.95 7.98
N GLU A 3 -30.11 19.20 7.83
CA GLU A 3 -29.97 19.83 6.53
C GLU A 3 -28.96 19.03 5.74
N LEU A 4 -29.42 18.30 4.73
CA LEU A 4 -28.54 17.71 3.71
C LEU A 4 -27.95 18.88 2.90
N THR A 5 -26.82 19.41 3.35
CA THR A 5 -26.04 20.36 2.53
C THR A 5 -25.59 19.61 1.28
N SER A 6 -25.85 20.22 0.10
CA SER A 6 -25.35 19.66 -1.16
C SER A 6 -23.83 19.51 -1.08
N PRO A 7 -23.26 18.39 -1.58
CA PRO A 7 -21.82 18.17 -1.54
C PRO A 7 -21.08 19.32 -2.24
N THR A 8 -20.03 19.80 -1.60
CA THR A 8 -19.17 20.85 -2.17
C THR A 8 -18.23 20.24 -3.19
N VAL A 9 -18.18 20.82 -4.39
CA VAL A 9 -17.39 20.28 -5.50
C VAL A 9 -16.29 21.25 -5.89
N ARG A 10 -15.05 20.76 -6.02
CA ARG A 10 -13.95 21.52 -6.62
C ARG A 10 -13.94 21.23 -8.12
N PRO A 11 -14.27 22.25 -8.97
CA PRO A 11 -14.30 22.10 -10.42
C PRO A 11 -12.89 21.95 -10.99
N ALA A 12 -12.77 21.38 -12.20
CA ALA A 12 -11.51 21.34 -12.94
C ALA A 12 -11.01 22.77 -13.21
N ALA A 13 -9.75 23.04 -12.88
CA ALA A 13 -9.13 24.37 -13.02
C ALA A 13 -8.25 24.47 -14.27
N VAL A 14 -7.71 23.35 -14.78
CA VAL A 14 -6.72 23.35 -15.88
C VAL A 14 -7.13 22.48 -17.08
N ALA A 15 -8.38 22.03 -17.13
CA ALA A 15 -8.95 21.39 -18.32
C ALA A 15 -8.92 22.35 -19.53
N GLY A 16 -8.47 21.85 -20.68
CA GLY A 16 -8.24 22.67 -21.91
C GLY A 16 -6.90 23.40 -21.93
N MET A 17 -6.12 23.35 -20.83
CA MET A 17 -4.78 23.97 -20.74
C MET A 17 -3.67 22.93 -20.53
N PHE A 18 -3.80 22.04 -19.54
CA PHE A 18 -2.83 21.01 -19.22
C PHE A 18 -3.19 19.66 -19.84
N TYR A 19 -4.47 19.44 -20.08
CA TYR A 19 -5.04 18.25 -20.70
C TYR A 19 -6.35 18.63 -21.42
N PRO A 20 -6.88 17.84 -22.36
CA PRO A 20 -8.09 18.14 -23.11
C PRO A 20 -9.31 18.39 -22.22
N ALA A 21 -10.12 19.41 -22.54
CA ALA A 21 -11.40 19.66 -21.86
C ALA A 21 -12.53 18.76 -22.38
N ASP A 22 -12.42 18.25 -23.60
CA ASP A 22 -13.37 17.31 -24.18
C ASP A 22 -13.18 15.90 -23.60
N VAL A 23 -14.27 15.28 -23.17
CA VAL A 23 -14.27 13.96 -22.50
C VAL A 23 -13.65 12.87 -23.38
N LEU A 24 -14.03 12.84 -24.67
CA LEU A 24 -13.59 11.80 -25.58
C LEU A 24 -12.10 11.98 -25.95
N ALA A 25 -11.71 13.21 -26.21
CA ALA A 25 -10.32 13.57 -26.49
C ALA A 25 -9.41 13.22 -25.31
N LEU A 26 -9.80 13.60 -24.08
CA LEU A 26 -9.04 13.31 -22.86
C LEU A 26 -8.91 11.79 -22.64
N ARG A 27 -10.02 11.06 -22.76
CA ARG A 27 -10.00 9.59 -22.64
C ARG A 27 -9.06 8.95 -23.65
N THR A 28 -9.16 9.36 -24.91
CA THR A 28 -8.33 8.81 -25.99
C THR A 28 -6.86 9.10 -25.77
N GLU A 29 -6.52 10.33 -25.35
CA GLU A 29 -5.13 10.70 -25.06
C GLU A 29 -4.54 9.90 -23.89
N VAL A 30 -5.28 9.84 -22.75
CA VAL A 30 -4.81 9.07 -21.58
C VAL A 30 -4.66 7.58 -21.88
N ASP A 31 -5.65 6.98 -22.59
CA ASP A 31 -5.60 5.57 -22.99
C ASP A 31 -4.43 5.29 -23.95
N HIS A 32 -4.16 6.20 -24.87
CA HIS A 32 -3.01 6.11 -25.77
C HIS A 32 -1.68 6.17 -24.99
N LEU A 33 -1.54 7.12 -24.09
CA LEU A 33 -0.35 7.28 -23.26
C LEU A 33 -0.11 6.04 -22.38
N LEU A 34 -1.14 5.52 -21.72
CA LEU A 34 -1.07 4.32 -20.89
C LEU A 34 -0.76 3.06 -21.72
N GLY A 35 -1.33 2.97 -22.93
CA GLY A 35 -1.10 1.85 -23.84
C GLY A 35 0.33 1.81 -24.40
N ALA A 36 0.95 2.97 -24.61
CA ALA A 36 2.33 3.11 -25.07
C ALA A 36 3.38 2.94 -23.96
N ALA A 37 2.98 3.04 -22.69
CA ALA A 37 3.88 2.99 -21.55
C ALA A 37 4.41 1.55 -21.29
N PRO A 38 5.71 1.38 -21.01
CA PRO A 38 6.27 0.08 -20.65
C PRO A 38 5.79 -0.34 -19.24
N ARG A 39 5.35 -1.59 -19.12
CA ARG A 39 5.00 -2.20 -17.82
C ARG A 39 6.25 -2.86 -17.23
N ARG A 40 6.84 -2.27 -16.16
CA ARG A 40 8.20 -2.66 -15.70
C ARG A 40 8.29 -3.05 -14.22
N LEU A 41 7.20 -3.17 -13.48
CA LEU A 41 7.27 -3.53 -12.07
C LEU A 41 6.90 -4.99 -11.84
N ALA A 42 7.71 -5.64 -10.97
CA ALA A 42 7.44 -6.99 -10.47
C ALA A 42 6.59 -6.95 -9.18
N LEU A 43 6.60 -5.83 -8.45
CA LEU A 43 5.88 -5.64 -7.19
C LEU A 43 4.91 -4.46 -7.31
N ALA A 44 3.80 -4.52 -6.57
CA ALA A 44 2.87 -3.41 -6.44
C ALA A 44 3.57 -2.17 -5.87
N PRO A 45 3.48 -0.99 -6.50
CA PRO A 45 4.02 0.21 -5.90
C PRO A 45 3.13 0.69 -4.76
N LYS A 46 3.74 0.97 -3.61
CA LYS A 46 3.10 1.65 -2.47
C LYS A 46 3.06 3.16 -2.65
N ALA A 47 4.10 3.70 -3.30
CA ALA A 47 4.16 5.13 -3.60
C ALA A 47 4.75 5.39 -4.98
N LEU A 48 4.34 6.52 -5.58
CA LEU A 48 4.83 7.02 -6.86
C LEU A 48 5.29 8.47 -6.70
N ILE A 49 6.34 8.86 -7.43
CA ILE A 49 6.64 10.25 -7.77
C ILE A 49 6.31 10.41 -9.24
N VAL A 50 5.48 11.43 -9.59
CA VAL A 50 4.92 11.62 -10.93
C VAL A 50 4.96 13.10 -11.29
N PRO A 51 5.34 13.49 -12.53
CA PRO A 51 5.37 14.88 -12.95
C PRO A 51 3.97 15.45 -13.19
N HIS A 52 3.85 16.80 -13.20
CA HIS A 52 2.57 17.50 -13.30
C HIS A 52 2.53 18.63 -14.33
N ALA A 53 3.42 18.66 -15.29
CA ALA A 53 3.29 19.54 -16.44
C ALA A 53 2.13 19.13 -17.36
N GLY A 54 1.82 19.94 -18.38
CA GLY A 54 0.81 19.57 -19.37
C GLY A 54 1.14 18.25 -20.07
N TYR A 55 0.11 17.49 -20.46
CA TYR A 55 0.24 16.12 -20.99
C TYR A 55 1.14 16.03 -22.23
N LEU A 56 1.15 17.07 -23.06
CA LEU A 56 2.09 17.16 -24.20
C LEU A 56 3.57 16.97 -23.75
N TYR A 57 3.90 17.45 -22.57
CA TYR A 57 5.27 17.44 -22.04
C TYR A 57 5.54 16.26 -21.11
N SER A 58 4.76 16.11 -20.06
CA SER A 58 4.99 15.13 -19.00
C SER A 58 4.11 13.90 -19.09
N GLY A 59 3.05 13.91 -19.91
CA GLY A 59 2.09 12.81 -20.01
C GLY A 59 2.71 11.43 -20.27
N PRO A 60 3.68 11.28 -21.20
CA PRO A 60 4.34 9.98 -21.43
C PRO A 60 5.09 9.44 -20.21
N ILE A 61 5.69 10.34 -19.39
CA ILE A 61 6.44 9.96 -18.19
C ILE A 61 5.46 9.59 -17.08
N ALA A 62 4.40 10.40 -16.88
CA ALA A 62 3.33 10.11 -15.94
C ALA A 62 2.64 8.76 -16.25
N ALA A 63 2.37 8.50 -17.53
CA ALA A 63 1.79 7.23 -17.99
C ALA A 63 2.64 6.02 -17.60
N THR A 64 3.99 6.13 -17.65
CA THR A 64 4.88 5.05 -17.24
C THR A 64 4.70 4.67 -15.77
N ALA A 65 4.47 5.66 -14.88
CA ALA A 65 4.16 5.39 -13.48
C ALA A 65 2.79 4.72 -13.32
N TYR A 66 1.76 5.27 -13.95
CA TYR A 66 0.39 4.79 -13.78
C TYR A 66 0.13 3.43 -14.46
N ALA A 67 0.78 3.13 -15.57
CA ALA A 67 0.66 1.82 -16.23
C ALA A 67 1.13 0.65 -15.35
N CYS A 68 2.02 0.92 -14.38
CA CYS A 68 2.47 -0.09 -13.41
C CYS A 68 1.38 -0.52 -12.43
N LEU A 69 0.32 0.26 -12.27
CA LEU A 69 -0.80 -0.05 -11.36
C LEU A 69 -1.77 -1.08 -11.94
N ALA A 70 -1.79 -1.31 -13.24
CA ALA A 70 -2.84 -2.06 -13.94
C ALA A 70 -3.09 -3.48 -13.36
N SER A 71 -2.05 -4.18 -12.91
CA SER A 71 -2.17 -5.51 -12.30
C SER A 71 -2.64 -5.50 -10.84
N HIS A 72 -2.67 -4.32 -10.20
CA HIS A 72 -3.02 -4.13 -8.79
C HIS A 72 -4.21 -3.17 -8.60
N ALA A 73 -4.79 -2.70 -9.70
CA ALA A 73 -5.83 -1.67 -9.70
C ALA A 73 -7.07 -2.04 -8.88
N SER A 74 -7.44 -3.33 -8.85
CA SER A 74 -8.59 -3.83 -8.09
C SER A 74 -8.41 -3.79 -6.57
N HIS A 75 -7.19 -3.67 -6.07
CA HIS A 75 -6.89 -3.59 -4.64
C HIS A 75 -6.82 -2.15 -4.13
N ILE A 76 -6.55 -1.19 -5.01
CA ILE A 76 -6.38 0.22 -4.64
C ILE A 76 -7.75 0.90 -4.61
N SER A 77 -8.20 1.28 -3.42
CA SER A 77 -9.46 2.01 -3.20
C SER A 77 -9.27 3.39 -2.55
N ARG A 78 -8.04 3.76 -2.17
CA ARG A 78 -7.68 5.07 -1.65
C ARG A 78 -6.42 5.58 -2.32
N VAL A 79 -6.40 6.87 -2.69
CA VAL A 79 -5.21 7.56 -3.20
C VAL A 79 -4.92 8.78 -2.34
N VAL A 80 -3.76 8.80 -1.69
CA VAL A 80 -3.21 9.98 -1.03
C VAL A 80 -2.37 10.72 -2.07
N LEU A 81 -2.83 11.88 -2.49
CA LEU A 81 -2.20 12.68 -3.54
C LEU A 81 -1.65 13.97 -2.96
N ILE A 82 -0.33 14.09 -2.93
CA ILE A 82 0.38 15.20 -2.31
C ILE A 82 1.25 15.93 -3.34
N GLY A 83 1.27 17.25 -3.29
CA GLY A 83 2.07 18.08 -4.20
C GLY A 83 2.27 19.50 -3.69
N PRO A 84 3.11 20.29 -4.36
CA PRO A 84 3.39 21.67 -3.96
C PRO A 84 2.21 22.61 -4.20
N ALA A 85 2.13 23.65 -3.39
CA ALA A 85 1.20 24.76 -3.58
C ALA A 85 1.86 25.86 -4.42
N HIS A 86 1.46 26.01 -5.71
CA HIS A 86 2.05 27.00 -6.63
C HIS A 86 1.31 28.34 -6.65
N ARG A 87 0.01 28.35 -6.33
CA ARG A 87 -0.87 29.50 -6.56
C ARG A 87 -1.13 30.32 -5.31
N VAL A 88 -1.19 29.68 -4.17
CA VAL A 88 -1.53 30.33 -2.89
C VAL A 88 -0.51 29.91 -1.86
N ALA A 89 0.05 30.87 -1.14
CA ALA A 89 0.94 30.58 -0.03
C ALA A 89 0.16 29.79 1.05
N VAL A 90 0.68 28.64 1.41
CA VAL A 90 0.17 27.76 2.46
C VAL A 90 1.21 27.64 3.54
N ARG A 91 0.83 27.77 4.81
CA ARG A 91 1.67 27.44 5.96
C ARG A 91 1.39 26.00 6.37
N GLY A 92 2.41 25.17 6.36
CA GLY A 92 2.24 23.74 6.58
C GLY A 92 1.60 23.04 5.37
N LEU A 93 0.59 22.21 5.61
CA LEU A 93 -0.16 21.48 4.59
C LEU A 93 -1.61 21.96 4.53
N ALA A 94 -2.27 21.79 3.38
CA ALA A 94 -3.66 22.17 3.19
C ALA A 94 -4.52 21.05 2.65
N THR A 95 -5.69 20.79 3.29
CA THR A 95 -6.79 19.98 2.80
C THR A 95 -7.78 20.87 2.02
N PRO A 96 -8.62 20.34 1.10
CA PRO A 96 -9.38 21.18 0.16
C PRO A 96 -10.65 21.80 0.72
N GLY A 97 -11.28 21.26 1.73
CA GLY A 97 -12.60 21.73 2.18
C GLY A 97 -13.70 21.50 1.14
N ALA A 98 -13.58 20.48 0.32
CA ALA A 98 -14.57 20.02 -0.65
C ALA A 98 -14.87 18.54 -0.38
N ASP A 99 -15.98 18.04 -0.93
CA ASP A 99 -16.34 16.61 -0.81
C ASP A 99 -15.95 15.83 -2.08
N ARG A 100 -15.73 16.53 -3.19
CA ARG A 100 -15.38 15.93 -4.48
C ARG A 100 -14.49 16.85 -5.31
N PHE A 101 -13.64 16.25 -6.15
CA PHE A 101 -12.98 16.93 -7.27
C PHE A 101 -13.62 16.50 -8.56
N THR A 102 -13.61 17.37 -9.60
CA THR A 102 -14.10 17.01 -10.94
C THR A 102 -13.00 17.13 -11.98
N THR A 103 -13.08 16.26 -12.96
CA THR A 103 -12.39 16.34 -14.25
C THR A 103 -13.41 16.17 -15.38
N PRO A 104 -13.05 16.36 -16.65
CA PRO A 104 -13.94 15.99 -17.74
C PRO A 104 -14.36 14.51 -17.73
N LEU A 105 -13.60 13.62 -17.12
CA LEU A 105 -13.93 12.18 -17.01
C LEU A 105 -14.93 11.86 -15.89
N GLY A 106 -15.29 12.83 -15.05
CA GLY A 106 -16.27 12.67 -13.98
C GLY A 106 -15.75 13.12 -12.61
N GLU A 107 -16.55 12.82 -11.58
CA GLU A 107 -16.26 13.17 -10.20
C GLU A 107 -15.36 12.15 -9.52
N VAL A 108 -14.49 12.63 -8.62
CA VAL A 108 -13.65 11.83 -7.74
C VAL A 108 -14.04 12.16 -6.29
N PRO A 109 -14.62 11.22 -5.54
CA PRO A 109 -14.99 11.43 -4.15
C PRO A 109 -13.75 11.61 -3.28
N LEU A 110 -13.85 12.44 -2.23
CA LEU A 110 -12.79 12.60 -1.24
C LEU A 110 -13.04 11.67 -0.04
N ASP A 111 -11.95 11.16 0.55
CA ASP A 111 -12.01 10.44 1.82
C ASP A 111 -12.10 11.44 2.99
N THR A 112 -13.32 11.81 3.33
CA THR A 112 -13.60 12.82 4.36
C THR A 112 -13.15 12.37 5.75
N ALA A 113 -13.13 11.06 6.03
CA ALA A 113 -12.65 10.52 7.30
C ALA A 113 -11.12 10.70 7.42
N ALA A 114 -10.37 10.31 6.40
CA ALA A 114 -8.92 10.50 6.38
C ALA A 114 -8.53 11.99 6.38
N LEU A 115 -9.31 12.86 5.72
CA LEU A 115 -9.09 14.30 5.76
C LEU A 115 -9.31 14.88 7.17
N ALA A 116 -10.32 14.41 7.89
CA ALA A 116 -10.56 14.82 9.27
C ALA A 116 -9.39 14.40 10.20
N GLU A 117 -8.88 13.17 10.06
CA GLU A 117 -7.70 12.70 10.81
C GLU A 117 -6.45 13.55 10.55
N LEU A 118 -6.28 14.04 9.33
CA LEU A 118 -5.17 14.93 8.95
C LEU A 118 -5.34 16.32 9.56
N GLU A 119 -6.56 16.85 9.62
CA GLU A 119 -6.86 18.16 10.16
C GLU A 119 -6.67 18.25 11.70
N ASP A 120 -6.53 17.12 12.39
CA ASP A 120 -6.11 17.06 13.79
C ASP A 120 -4.60 17.39 13.98
N LEU A 121 -3.80 17.36 12.90
CA LEU A 121 -2.39 17.71 12.96
C LEU A 121 -2.20 19.23 12.98
N PRO A 122 -1.35 19.79 13.87
CA PRO A 122 -1.25 21.23 14.08
C PRO A 122 -0.71 22.01 12.87
N HIS A 123 -0.08 21.33 11.93
CA HIS A 123 0.49 21.88 10.69
C HIS A 123 -0.38 21.64 9.46
N VAL A 124 -1.59 21.06 9.62
CA VAL A 124 -2.55 20.84 8.55
C VAL A 124 -3.74 21.79 8.73
N SER A 125 -4.13 22.47 7.67
CA SER A 125 -5.24 23.41 7.68
C SER A 125 -6.17 23.19 6.50
N ARG A 126 -7.46 23.47 6.66
CA ARG A 126 -8.43 23.42 5.55
C ARG A 126 -8.36 24.69 4.74
N SER A 127 -8.16 24.60 3.43
CA SER A 127 -8.07 25.75 2.52
C SER A 127 -8.63 25.46 1.13
N ALA A 128 -9.91 25.65 0.93
CA ALA A 128 -10.53 25.58 -0.39
C ALA A 128 -9.86 26.53 -1.40
N ARG A 129 -9.42 27.71 -0.93
CA ARG A 129 -8.73 28.70 -1.76
C ARG A 129 -7.40 28.18 -2.33
N ALA A 130 -6.62 27.43 -1.53
CA ALA A 130 -5.35 26.88 -1.98
C ALA A 130 -5.54 25.86 -3.11
N HIS A 131 -6.58 25.04 -3.01
CA HIS A 131 -6.88 24.00 -4.00
C HIS A 131 -7.60 24.51 -5.25
N ALA A 132 -8.31 25.65 -5.17
CA ALA A 132 -9.24 26.11 -6.22
C ALA A 132 -8.61 26.19 -7.61
N GLN A 133 -7.40 26.73 -7.73
CA GLN A 133 -6.69 26.94 -9.00
C GLN A 133 -5.36 26.16 -9.09
N GLU A 134 -5.13 25.21 -8.18
CA GLU A 134 -3.89 24.43 -8.17
C GLU A 134 -3.98 23.28 -9.16
N HIS A 135 -2.96 23.16 -10.00
CA HIS A 135 -2.88 22.16 -11.07
C HIS A 135 -2.13 20.88 -10.66
N ALA A 136 -1.19 20.99 -9.71
CA ALA A 136 -0.26 19.90 -9.39
C ALA A 136 -0.96 18.59 -9.03
N LEU A 137 -2.11 18.66 -8.36
CA LEU A 137 -2.89 17.48 -8.01
C LEU A 137 -3.88 17.09 -9.12
N GLU A 138 -4.50 18.10 -9.76
CA GLU A 138 -5.56 17.88 -10.73
C GLU A 138 -5.10 17.06 -11.94
N VAL A 139 -3.92 17.35 -12.47
CA VAL A 139 -3.39 16.67 -13.67
C VAL A 139 -3.15 15.18 -13.48
N GLN A 140 -3.09 14.70 -12.24
CA GLN A 140 -2.94 13.28 -11.90
C GLN A 140 -4.27 12.52 -12.03
N LEU A 141 -5.40 13.21 -11.83
CA LEU A 141 -6.70 12.58 -11.72
C LEU A 141 -7.16 11.81 -12.96
N PRO A 142 -7.00 12.33 -14.20
CA PRO A 142 -7.45 11.59 -15.38
C PRO A 142 -6.71 10.24 -15.55
N PHE A 143 -5.42 10.16 -15.21
CA PHE A 143 -4.70 8.89 -15.21
C PHE A 143 -5.25 7.93 -14.17
N LEU A 144 -5.45 8.39 -12.94
CA LEU A 144 -6.03 7.59 -11.86
C LEU A 144 -7.43 7.08 -12.22
N GLN A 145 -8.31 7.94 -12.79
CA GLN A 145 -9.64 7.57 -13.24
C GLN A 145 -9.65 6.55 -14.39
N ARG A 146 -8.56 6.46 -15.18
CA ARG A 146 -8.46 5.46 -16.26
C ARG A 146 -7.84 4.15 -15.81
N VAL A 147 -7.01 4.16 -14.77
CA VAL A 147 -6.31 2.97 -14.30
C VAL A 147 -7.05 2.28 -13.16
N LEU A 148 -7.60 3.06 -12.21
CA LEU A 148 -8.33 2.54 -11.05
C LEU A 148 -9.84 2.44 -11.37
N HIS A 149 -10.52 1.49 -10.74
CA HIS A 149 -11.97 1.31 -10.94
C HIS A 149 -12.77 2.31 -10.10
N GLU A 150 -12.67 2.20 -8.80
CA GLU A 150 -13.32 3.10 -7.83
C GLU A 150 -12.32 3.41 -6.73
N PHE A 151 -12.15 4.69 -6.41
CA PHE A 151 -11.26 5.12 -5.35
C PHE A 151 -11.73 6.42 -4.72
N SER A 152 -11.35 6.65 -3.48
CA SER A 152 -11.45 7.92 -2.78
C SER A 152 -10.10 8.63 -2.76
N LEU A 153 -10.13 9.95 -2.81
CA LEU A 153 -8.95 10.80 -2.87
C LEU A 153 -8.70 11.50 -1.53
N VAL A 154 -7.45 11.55 -1.08
CA VAL A 154 -6.95 12.37 0.03
C VAL A 154 -5.95 13.38 -0.55
N PRO A 155 -6.42 14.57 -1.03
CA PRO A 155 -5.55 15.55 -1.65
C PRO A 155 -4.91 16.46 -0.60
N LEU A 156 -3.58 16.65 -0.70
CA LEU A 156 -2.79 17.50 0.19
C LEU A 156 -1.90 18.44 -0.60
N LEU A 157 -1.99 19.74 -0.33
CA LEU A 157 -1.03 20.71 -0.82
C LEU A 157 0.01 21.03 0.24
N VAL A 158 1.27 21.09 -0.15
CA VAL A 158 2.40 21.40 0.71
C VAL A 158 2.91 22.80 0.38
N GLY A 159 2.92 23.65 1.38
CA GLY A 159 3.49 25.00 1.31
C GLY A 159 4.77 25.11 2.12
N ASP A 160 4.82 26.07 3.05
CA ASP A 160 5.93 26.26 3.98
C ASP A 160 5.83 25.20 5.10
N ALA A 161 6.36 24.03 4.81
CA ALA A 161 6.37 22.85 5.67
C ALA A 161 7.75 22.19 5.68
N SER A 162 8.07 21.51 6.77
CA SER A 162 9.25 20.64 6.86
C SER A 162 8.96 19.24 6.29
N ALA A 163 10.02 18.53 5.89
CA ALA A 163 9.90 17.13 5.48
C ALA A 163 9.32 16.23 6.60
N GLY A 164 9.60 16.55 7.87
CA GLY A 164 9.06 15.83 9.02
C GLY A 164 7.54 16.00 9.18
N GLU A 165 7.00 17.20 8.94
CA GLU A 165 5.55 17.45 8.95
C GLU A 165 4.84 16.70 7.82
N VAL A 166 5.44 16.66 6.64
CA VAL A 166 4.94 15.84 5.51
C VAL A 166 4.98 14.35 5.87
N ALA A 167 6.09 13.86 6.43
CA ALA A 167 6.23 12.46 6.83
C ALA A 167 5.16 12.08 7.87
N GLN A 168 4.90 12.95 8.87
CA GLN A 168 3.87 12.73 9.87
C GLN A 168 2.46 12.67 9.24
N ALA A 169 2.17 13.54 8.27
CA ALA A 169 0.89 13.51 7.56
C ALA A 169 0.75 12.22 6.72
N LEU A 170 1.80 11.81 6.01
CA LEU A 170 1.80 10.55 5.25
C LEU A 170 1.62 9.32 6.15
N ASP A 171 2.30 9.27 7.30
CA ASP A 171 2.17 8.17 8.25
C ASP A 171 0.74 8.05 8.82
N ARG A 172 0.06 9.18 9.05
CA ARG A 172 -1.33 9.21 9.54
C ARG A 172 -2.30 8.51 8.58
N VAL A 173 -2.10 8.65 7.27
CA VAL A 173 -2.99 8.12 6.22
C VAL A 173 -2.34 7.03 5.38
N TRP A 174 -1.27 6.40 5.88
CA TRP A 174 -0.48 5.43 5.12
C TRP A 174 -1.30 4.25 4.60
N GLY A 175 -2.21 3.72 5.41
CA GLY A 175 -3.04 2.58 5.08
C GLY A 175 -2.27 1.29 4.76
N GLY A 176 -2.99 0.29 4.25
CA GLY A 176 -2.46 -0.99 3.77
C GLY A 176 -2.26 -1.01 2.25
N GLU A 177 -2.51 -2.17 1.63
CA GLU A 177 -2.42 -2.39 0.17
C GLU A 177 -3.50 -1.61 -0.60
N GLU A 178 -4.61 -1.27 0.06
CA GLU A 178 -5.71 -0.48 -0.51
C GLU A 178 -5.34 0.99 -0.75
N THR A 179 -4.24 1.49 -0.17
CA THR A 179 -3.84 2.90 -0.21
C THR A 179 -2.59 3.09 -1.06
N LEU A 180 -2.71 3.88 -2.13
CA LEU A 180 -1.61 4.36 -2.96
C LEU A 180 -1.21 5.77 -2.55
N ILE A 181 0.09 6.06 -2.40
CA ILE A 181 0.63 7.40 -2.21
C ILE A 181 1.14 7.93 -3.55
N VAL A 182 0.74 9.12 -3.94
CA VAL A 182 1.24 9.79 -5.16
C VAL A 182 1.82 11.15 -4.78
N VAL A 183 3.12 11.32 -4.99
CA VAL A 183 3.80 12.61 -4.85
C VAL A 183 3.93 13.23 -6.23
N SER A 184 3.31 14.37 -6.41
CA SER A 184 3.26 15.11 -7.66
C SER A 184 4.40 16.13 -7.70
N SER A 185 5.37 16.00 -8.62
CA SER A 185 6.51 16.91 -8.74
C SER A 185 7.18 16.83 -10.09
N ASP A 186 7.46 17.99 -10.69
CA ASP A 186 8.47 18.14 -11.74
C ASP A 186 9.86 18.27 -11.10
N LEU A 187 10.94 18.07 -11.90
CA LEU A 187 12.33 18.22 -11.48
C LEU A 187 12.86 19.64 -11.77
N SER A 188 14.05 19.79 -12.33
CA SER A 188 14.65 21.09 -12.63
C SER A 188 13.83 21.91 -13.63
N HIS A 189 13.90 23.24 -13.50
CA HIS A 189 13.12 24.15 -14.34
C HIS A 189 14.01 25.11 -15.13
N TYR A 190 13.71 25.24 -16.40
CA TYR A 190 14.21 26.25 -17.31
C TYR A 190 15.72 26.29 -17.50
N LEU A 191 16.42 25.20 -17.22
CA LEU A 191 17.85 25.00 -17.52
C LEU A 191 18.03 24.64 -19.01
N PRO A 192 19.21 24.93 -19.60
CA PRO A 192 19.60 24.33 -20.86
C PRO A 192 19.63 22.80 -20.79
N TYR A 193 19.30 22.12 -21.88
CA TYR A 193 19.09 20.67 -21.92
C TYR A 193 20.19 19.85 -21.21
N GLY A 194 21.47 20.09 -21.51
CA GLY A 194 22.56 19.32 -20.91
C GLY A 194 22.81 19.65 -19.41
N GLU A 195 22.44 20.86 -18.97
CA GLU A 195 22.49 21.24 -17.55
C GLU A 195 21.34 20.59 -16.78
N ALA A 196 20.14 20.61 -17.35
CA ALA A 196 18.97 19.93 -16.79
C ALA A 196 19.25 18.44 -16.60
N GLN A 197 19.80 17.75 -17.60
CA GLN A 197 20.12 16.33 -17.49
C GLN A 197 21.07 16.03 -16.32
N ARG A 198 22.09 16.87 -16.08
CA ARG A 198 23.03 16.70 -14.96
C ARG A 198 22.37 16.97 -13.62
N ALA A 199 21.58 18.04 -13.52
CA ALA A 199 20.86 18.41 -12.31
C ALA A 199 19.81 17.33 -11.93
N ASP A 200 19.04 16.89 -12.91
CA ASP A 200 18.00 15.86 -12.73
C ASP A 200 18.62 14.51 -12.35
N SER A 201 19.74 14.13 -12.98
CA SER A 201 20.47 12.91 -12.62
C SER A 201 20.92 12.93 -11.15
N ALA A 202 21.46 14.06 -10.66
CA ALA A 202 21.85 14.20 -9.26
C ALA A 202 20.65 14.14 -8.30
N THR A 203 19.52 14.74 -8.69
CA THR A 203 18.26 14.69 -7.94
C THR A 203 17.71 13.25 -7.87
N LEU A 204 17.71 12.54 -8.99
CA LEU A 204 17.29 11.13 -9.06
C LEU A 204 18.19 10.22 -8.23
N ASP A 205 19.49 10.45 -8.26
CA ASP A 205 20.44 9.74 -7.39
C ASP A 205 20.11 9.89 -5.90
N ALA A 206 19.75 11.11 -5.46
CA ALA A 206 19.32 11.36 -4.08
C ALA A 206 18.00 10.64 -3.75
N ILE A 207 17.02 10.67 -4.66
CA ILE A 207 15.75 9.96 -4.52
C ILE A 207 15.99 8.44 -4.40
N LEU A 208 16.78 7.86 -5.31
CA LEU A 208 17.07 6.42 -5.34
C LEU A 208 17.86 5.94 -4.12
N ARG A 209 18.70 6.81 -3.54
CA ARG A 209 19.37 6.54 -2.26
C ARG A 209 18.49 6.86 -1.05
N ARG A 210 17.31 7.38 -1.25
CA ARG A 210 16.38 7.82 -0.19
C ARG A 210 17.00 8.88 0.72
N THR A 211 17.73 9.85 0.14
CA THR A 211 18.37 10.95 0.87
C THR A 211 17.42 12.14 0.90
N PRO A 212 16.76 12.47 2.04
CA PRO A 212 15.72 13.51 2.11
C PRO A 212 16.35 14.93 2.25
N SER A 213 17.08 15.37 1.24
CA SER A 213 17.84 16.64 1.24
C SER A 213 17.60 17.49 0.00
N LEU A 214 16.51 17.24 -0.73
CA LEU A 214 16.17 18.00 -1.93
C LEU A 214 15.66 19.41 -1.56
N HIS A 215 15.89 20.36 -2.47
CA HIS A 215 15.43 21.75 -2.36
C HIS A 215 14.71 22.21 -3.64
N GLY A 216 14.03 23.37 -3.56
CA GLY A 216 13.10 23.83 -4.59
C GLY A 216 13.68 24.02 -6.00
N GLU A 217 15.00 24.25 -6.12
CA GLU A 217 15.68 24.34 -7.43
C GLU A 217 15.83 22.97 -8.11
N GLN A 218 15.84 21.88 -7.32
CA GLN A 218 15.96 20.52 -7.83
C GLN A 218 14.62 19.93 -8.24
N ALA A 219 13.55 20.27 -7.50
CA ALA A 219 12.20 19.80 -7.77
C ALA A 219 11.19 20.75 -7.12
N CYS A 220 10.11 21.12 -7.84
CA CYS A 220 9.05 21.96 -7.26
C CYS A 220 8.36 21.28 -6.07
N GLY A 221 8.27 19.96 -6.07
CA GLY A 221 7.80 19.14 -4.97
C GLY A 221 8.91 18.60 -4.06
N ALA A 222 10.02 19.31 -3.87
CA ALA A 222 11.15 18.86 -3.03
C ALA A 222 10.71 18.50 -1.61
N THR A 223 9.86 19.33 -0.97
CA THR A 223 9.38 19.08 0.39
C THR A 223 8.50 17.81 0.49
N PRO A 224 7.45 17.62 -0.34
CA PRO A 224 6.70 16.36 -0.32
C PRO A 224 7.54 15.14 -0.70
N ILE A 225 8.51 15.25 -1.63
CA ILE A 225 9.46 14.17 -1.93
C ILE A 225 10.28 13.84 -0.68
N ASN A 226 10.89 14.82 -0.02
CA ASN A 226 11.69 14.61 1.20
C ASN A 226 10.87 13.93 2.30
N GLY A 227 9.60 14.30 2.49
CA GLY A 227 8.69 13.63 3.43
C GLY A 227 8.48 12.17 3.07
N LEU A 228 8.20 11.87 1.79
CA LEU A 228 8.11 10.48 1.31
C LEU A 228 9.42 9.71 1.54
N LEU A 229 10.59 10.32 1.27
CA LEU A 229 11.89 9.67 1.46
C LEU A 229 12.16 9.34 2.94
N GLN A 230 11.73 10.17 3.89
CA GLN A 230 11.81 9.86 5.32
C GLN A 230 10.97 8.63 5.68
N VAL A 231 9.71 8.58 5.22
CA VAL A 231 8.84 7.42 5.43
C VAL A 231 9.40 6.18 4.73
N ALA A 232 9.92 6.34 3.51
CA ALA A 232 10.53 5.26 2.74
C ALA A 232 11.74 4.63 3.44
N LEU A 233 12.56 5.45 4.12
CA LEU A 233 13.68 4.96 4.96
C LEU A 233 13.16 4.17 6.16
N GLN A 234 12.19 4.72 6.89
CA GLN A 234 11.62 4.09 8.09
C GLN A 234 10.95 2.75 7.78
N ARG A 235 10.22 2.68 6.66
CA ARG A 235 9.46 1.49 6.23
C ARG A 235 10.26 0.56 5.33
N GLY A 236 11.49 0.90 4.95
CA GLY A 236 12.35 0.09 4.10
C GLY A 236 11.90 0.00 2.64
N LEU A 237 11.12 0.97 2.13
CA LEU A 237 10.66 0.96 0.74
C LEU A 237 11.85 0.96 -0.22
N THR A 238 11.71 0.24 -1.33
CA THR A 238 12.70 0.18 -2.40
C THR A 238 12.28 1.06 -3.55
N PRO A 239 13.03 2.14 -3.88
CA PRO A 239 12.76 2.98 -5.03
C PRO A 239 13.24 2.32 -6.33
N GLN A 240 12.47 2.52 -7.41
CA GLN A 240 12.82 2.13 -8.76
C GLN A 240 12.53 3.28 -9.73
N LEU A 241 13.52 3.71 -10.48
CA LEU A 241 13.33 4.66 -11.58
C LEU A 241 12.62 3.94 -12.74
N LEU A 242 11.49 4.48 -13.17
CA LEU A 242 10.70 3.95 -14.28
C LEU A 242 10.99 4.67 -15.58
N ASP A 243 11.05 6.02 -15.51
CA ASP A 243 11.31 6.90 -16.65
C ASP A 243 11.92 8.23 -16.17
N ALA A 244 12.80 8.81 -16.96
CA ALA A 244 13.35 10.14 -16.73
C ALA A 244 13.64 10.81 -18.08
N ARG A 245 12.99 11.95 -18.31
CA ARG A 245 13.10 12.77 -19.52
C ARG A 245 12.90 14.22 -19.18
N ASN A 246 13.07 15.10 -20.15
CA ASN A 246 12.70 16.50 -20.01
C ASN A 246 11.83 16.98 -21.18
N SER A 247 11.32 18.20 -21.12
CA SER A 247 10.45 18.75 -22.16
C SER A 247 11.09 18.83 -23.53
N GLY A 248 12.42 18.85 -23.63
CA GLY A 248 13.17 18.80 -24.89
C GLY A 248 13.18 17.41 -25.53
N ASP A 249 12.81 16.36 -24.78
CA ASP A 249 12.67 14.99 -25.31
C ASP A 249 11.24 14.70 -25.78
N THR A 250 10.26 15.46 -25.31
CA THR A 250 8.84 15.22 -25.60
C THR A 250 8.23 16.25 -26.55
N ALA A 251 8.58 17.54 -26.46
CA ALA A 251 7.91 18.62 -27.19
C ALA A 251 8.83 19.69 -27.79
N GLY A 252 10.15 19.53 -27.74
CA GLY A 252 11.00 20.20 -28.71
C GLY A 252 12.05 21.20 -28.25
N ASP A 253 11.76 22.32 -27.63
CA ASP A 253 12.81 23.35 -27.36
C ASP A 253 13.79 22.86 -26.28
N ARG A 254 15.08 22.82 -26.63
CA ARG A 254 16.17 22.39 -25.74
C ARG A 254 16.93 23.54 -25.08
N THR A 255 16.55 24.77 -25.37
CA THR A 255 17.21 25.94 -24.77
C THR A 255 16.82 26.15 -23.30
N ARG A 256 15.58 25.81 -22.97
CA ARG A 256 15.01 25.90 -21.60
C ARG A 256 14.03 24.75 -21.37
N VAL A 257 14.47 23.74 -20.66
CA VAL A 257 13.67 22.54 -20.42
C VAL A 257 13.20 22.43 -18.97
N VAL A 258 12.17 21.61 -18.76
CA VAL A 258 11.72 21.15 -17.43
C VAL A 258 11.95 19.65 -17.35
N GLY A 259 12.57 19.21 -16.26
CA GLY A 259 12.85 17.80 -16.00
C GLY A 259 11.63 17.05 -15.45
N TYR A 260 11.46 15.79 -15.83
CA TYR A 260 10.38 14.91 -15.43
C TYR A 260 10.92 13.55 -15.02
N ALA A 261 10.33 12.95 -13.98
CA ALA A 261 10.63 11.59 -13.60
C ALA A 261 9.39 10.83 -13.13
N ALA A 262 9.38 9.54 -13.39
CA ALA A 262 8.48 8.56 -12.82
C ALA A 262 9.30 7.62 -11.92
N VAL A 263 9.04 7.62 -10.62
CA VAL A 263 9.71 6.75 -9.65
C VAL A 263 8.66 5.99 -8.87
N ALA A 264 8.82 4.67 -8.76
CA ALA A 264 7.98 3.84 -7.91
C ALA A 264 8.73 3.44 -6.64
N PHE A 265 7.99 3.33 -5.54
CA PHE A 265 8.47 2.81 -4.27
C PHE A 265 7.63 1.60 -3.92
N SER A 266 8.26 0.44 -3.83
CA SER A 266 7.60 -0.81 -3.43
C SER A 266 7.99 -1.18 -2.01
N GLU A 267 7.07 -1.80 -1.29
CA GLU A 267 7.40 -2.41 0.00
C GLU A 267 8.44 -3.53 -0.20
N PRO A 268 9.29 -3.80 0.81
CA PRO A 268 10.22 -4.91 0.71
C PRO A 268 9.45 -6.20 0.42
N ASP A 269 9.91 -6.96 -0.57
CA ASP A 269 9.38 -8.31 -0.77
C ASP A 269 9.68 -9.15 0.47
N ARG A 270 8.69 -9.26 1.35
CA ARG A 270 8.78 -10.11 2.54
C ARG A 270 8.54 -11.57 2.20
N GLY A 271 7.77 -11.84 1.16
CA GLY A 271 7.31 -13.17 0.82
C GLY A 271 8.43 -14.09 0.42
N ARG A 272 9.26 -13.70 -0.53
CA ARG A 272 10.37 -14.54 -1.02
C ARG A 272 11.33 -14.97 0.10
N PRO A 273 11.85 -14.08 0.98
CA PRO A 273 12.69 -14.50 2.10
C PRO A 273 11.97 -15.44 3.07
N LEU A 274 10.69 -15.18 3.40
CA LEU A 274 9.93 -16.01 4.32
C LEU A 274 9.70 -17.42 3.75
N LEU A 275 9.23 -17.52 2.51
CA LEU A 275 9.00 -18.78 1.83
C LEU A 275 10.29 -19.59 1.69
N ARG A 276 11.40 -18.92 1.32
CA ARG A 276 12.70 -19.56 1.21
C ARG A 276 13.20 -20.12 2.54
N VAL A 277 13.06 -19.36 3.63
CA VAL A 277 13.43 -19.83 4.99
C VAL A 277 12.62 -21.07 5.38
N ALA A 278 11.31 -21.07 5.10
CA ALA A 278 10.45 -22.20 5.39
C ALA A 278 10.83 -23.43 4.54
N ARG A 279 11.08 -23.25 3.24
CA ARG A 279 11.49 -24.33 2.34
C ARG A 279 12.84 -24.92 2.71
N ASP A 280 13.87 -24.10 2.90
CA ASP A 280 15.20 -24.54 3.27
C ASP A 280 15.22 -25.30 4.61
N ALA A 281 14.33 -24.94 5.55
CA ALA A 281 14.17 -25.64 6.81
C ALA A 281 13.61 -27.06 6.63
N ILE A 282 12.69 -27.27 5.72
CA ILE A 282 12.11 -28.58 5.40
C ILE A 282 13.11 -29.44 4.62
N GLU A 283 13.71 -28.87 3.57
CA GLU A 283 14.66 -29.59 2.72
C GLU A 283 15.92 -30.02 3.46
N SER A 284 16.44 -29.16 4.36
CA SER A 284 17.62 -29.51 5.17
C SER A 284 17.36 -30.65 6.16
N GLU A 285 16.14 -30.83 6.66
CA GLU A 285 15.74 -31.92 7.52
C GLU A 285 15.67 -33.25 6.73
N LEU A 286 15.07 -33.20 5.52
CA LEU A 286 14.95 -34.37 4.65
C LEU A 286 16.28 -34.86 4.10
N GLN A 287 17.26 -33.99 3.90
CA GLN A 287 18.56 -34.30 3.33
C GLN A 287 19.61 -34.73 4.40
N ALA A 288 19.21 -34.96 5.64
CA ALA A 288 20.03 -35.47 6.73
C ALA A 288 21.43 -34.84 6.82
N GLY A 289 21.52 -33.53 7.03
CA GLY A 289 22.81 -32.82 7.21
C GLY A 289 23.03 -31.67 6.20
N GLY A 290 22.01 -31.22 5.52
CA GLY A 290 22.05 -30.03 4.68
C GLY A 290 22.47 -28.79 5.49
N SER A 291 23.35 -27.97 4.91
CA SER A 291 23.84 -26.74 5.52
C SER A 291 22.64 -25.81 5.84
N ARG A 292 22.52 -25.39 7.11
CA ARG A 292 21.55 -24.36 7.48
C ARG A 292 21.91 -23.05 6.79
N ALA A 293 21.18 -22.70 5.74
CA ALA A 293 21.36 -21.44 5.06
C ALA A 293 21.10 -20.28 6.03
N THR A 294 22.05 -19.35 6.14
CA THR A 294 21.86 -18.13 6.92
C THR A 294 21.16 -17.10 6.06
N HIS A 295 19.90 -16.79 6.39
CA HIS A 295 19.11 -15.78 5.69
C HIS A 295 19.27 -14.41 6.35
N GLN A 296 19.59 -13.38 5.56
CA GLN A 296 19.82 -12.01 6.04
C GLN A 296 18.78 -11.04 5.46
N ALA A 297 17.49 -11.28 5.68
CA ALA A 297 16.47 -10.32 5.34
C ALA A 297 16.00 -9.56 6.60
N ALA A 298 15.80 -8.23 6.48
CA ALA A 298 15.42 -7.39 7.62
C ALA A 298 14.12 -7.87 8.30
N CYS A 299 13.14 -8.36 7.53
CA CYS A 299 11.89 -8.89 8.05
C CYS A 299 12.08 -10.08 9.01
N LEU A 300 13.17 -10.83 8.89
CA LEU A 300 13.44 -12.01 9.73
C LEU A 300 13.87 -11.65 11.16
N SER A 301 14.26 -10.41 11.44
CA SER A 301 14.59 -9.92 12.78
C SER A 301 13.35 -9.47 13.56
N SER A 302 12.18 -9.44 12.94
CA SER A 302 10.92 -9.05 13.57
C SER A 302 10.37 -10.17 14.44
N ARG A 303 9.75 -9.81 15.57
CA ARG A 303 8.99 -10.72 16.45
C ARG A 303 7.52 -10.65 16.06
N ILE A 304 7.09 -11.53 15.18
CA ILE A 304 5.73 -11.59 14.63
C ILE A 304 5.24 -13.02 14.67
N ALA A 305 4.01 -13.21 15.13
CA ALA A 305 3.35 -14.51 15.12
C ALA A 305 3.22 -15.04 13.68
N SER A 306 3.51 -16.30 13.46
CA SER A 306 3.51 -16.89 12.12
C SER A 306 2.91 -18.29 12.09
N PHE A 307 2.34 -18.62 10.91
CA PHE A 307 1.94 -19.98 10.55
C PHE A 307 2.61 -20.40 9.26
N VAL A 308 2.95 -21.68 9.17
CA VAL A 308 3.38 -22.33 7.93
C VAL A 308 2.35 -23.37 7.56
N THR A 309 1.79 -23.25 6.34
CA THR A 309 0.85 -24.21 5.78
C THR A 309 1.50 -24.89 4.58
N LEU A 310 1.42 -26.19 4.54
CA LEU A 310 1.89 -27.04 3.45
C LEU A 310 0.69 -27.55 2.68
N GLN A 311 0.74 -27.45 1.37
CA GLN A 311 -0.27 -27.98 0.45
C GLN A 311 0.39 -28.87 -0.59
N ARG A 312 -0.29 -29.93 -1.00
CA ARG A 312 0.14 -30.77 -2.12
C ARG A 312 -1.06 -31.09 -2.99
N HIS A 313 -0.92 -30.83 -4.30
CA HIS A 313 -2.01 -30.97 -5.27
C HIS A 313 -3.30 -30.21 -4.90
N GLY A 314 -3.15 -29.08 -4.19
CA GLY A 314 -4.25 -28.25 -3.73
C GLY A 314 -4.89 -28.69 -2.40
N GLU A 315 -4.45 -29.80 -1.82
CA GLU A 315 -4.95 -30.31 -0.53
C GLU A 315 -4.00 -29.98 0.62
N LEU A 316 -4.55 -29.75 1.82
CA LEU A 316 -3.77 -29.51 3.03
C LEU A 316 -2.88 -30.70 3.34
N ARG A 317 -1.57 -30.47 3.58
CA ARG A 317 -0.57 -31.50 3.92
C ARG A 317 0.06 -31.29 5.30
N GLY A 318 -0.06 -30.10 5.88
CA GLY A 318 0.38 -29.75 7.21
C GLY A 318 0.17 -28.28 7.50
N CYS A 319 -0.05 -27.91 8.77
CA CYS A 319 -0.20 -26.53 9.17
C CYS A 319 0.14 -26.33 10.65
N VAL A 320 1.22 -25.63 10.94
CA VAL A 320 1.67 -25.35 12.31
C VAL A 320 2.10 -23.89 12.43
N GLY A 321 1.88 -23.29 13.59
CA GLY A 321 2.28 -21.93 13.92
C GLY A 321 1.89 -21.54 15.34
N GLY A 322 2.12 -20.28 15.67
CA GLY A 322 1.78 -19.68 16.95
C GLY A 322 0.95 -18.41 16.81
N LEU A 323 0.06 -18.16 17.76
CA LEU A 323 -0.71 -16.90 17.85
C LEU A 323 0.11 -15.76 18.49
N GLU A 324 1.22 -16.08 19.07
CA GLU A 324 2.15 -15.16 19.71
C GLU A 324 3.57 -15.49 19.22
N ALA A 325 4.40 -14.45 19.03
CA ALA A 325 5.79 -14.64 18.64
C ALA A 325 6.62 -15.08 19.85
N GLU A 326 7.16 -16.27 19.82
CA GLU A 326 8.05 -16.78 20.88
C GLU A 326 9.47 -16.22 20.69
N ALA A 327 9.92 -16.08 19.44
CA ALA A 327 11.21 -15.54 19.07
C ALA A 327 11.12 -14.62 17.83
N GLU A 328 12.25 -14.22 17.28
CA GLU A 328 12.31 -13.57 15.97
C GLU A 328 11.98 -14.58 14.85
N LEU A 329 11.41 -14.09 13.74
CA LEU A 329 10.99 -14.94 12.60
C LEU A 329 12.12 -15.84 12.07
N ARG A 330 13.38 -15.40 12.14
CA ARG A 330 14.53 -16.26 11.75
C ARG A 330 14.65 -17.55 12.56
N LEU A 331 14.03 -17.62 13.75
CA LEU A 331 14.02 -18.79 14.63
C LEU A 331 12.66 -19.49 14.63
N ASP A 332 11.56 -18.74 14.74
CA ASP A 332 10.22 -19.30 14.80
C ASP A 332 9.76 -19.89 13.46
N LEU A 333 10.04 -19.22 12.36
CA LEU A 333 9.58 -19.66 11.04
C LEU A 333 10.17 -21.02 10.60
N PRO A 334 11.51 -21.26 10.72
CA PRO A 334 12.07 -22.60 10.46
C PRO A 334 11.51 -23.67 11.39
N ARG A 335 11.22 -23.33 12.65
CA ARG A 335 10.61 -24.25 13.61
C ARG A 335 9.19 -24.63 13.19
N HIS A 336 8.36 -23.65 12.84
CA HIS A 336 6.99 -23.88 12.36
C HIS A 336 6.98 -24.66 11.05
N ALA A 337 7.90 -24.39 10.13
CA ALA A 337 8.02 -25.11 8.88
C ALA A 337 8.33 -26.61 9.10
N ARG A 338 9.31 -26.92 9.98
CA ARG A 338 9.62 -28.30 10.34
C ARG A 338 8.45 -28.97 11.06
N ALA A 339 7.84 -28.30 12.01
CA ALA A 339 6.69 -28.83 12.72
C ALA A 339 5.50 -29.13 11.78
N ALA A 340 5.25 -28.25 10.81
CA ALA A 340 4.20 -28.49 9.79
C ALA A 340 4.50 -29.69 8.90
N ALA A 341 5.78 -29.95 8.61
CA ALA A 341 6.18 -31.06 7.74
C ALA A 341 6.27 -32.41 8.49
N PHE A 342 6.69 -32.41 9.77
CA PHE A 342 7.09 -33.65 10.45
C PHE A 342 6.35 -33.92 11.76
N GLU A 343 5.69 -32.92 12.36
CA GLU A 343 5.11 -33.01 13.71
C GLU A 343 3.60 -32.69 13.74
N ASP A 344 2.98 -32.39 12.60
CA ASP A 344 1.52 -32.19 12.55
C ASP A 344 0.82 -33.56 12.72
N PRO A 345 0.09 -33.79 13.84
CA PRO A 345 -0.47 -35.10 14.15
C PRO A 345 -1.56 -35.59 13.18
N ARG A 346 -2.02 -34.73 12.29
CA ARG A 346 -3.04 -35.07 11.27
C ARG A 346 -2.44 -35.82 10.08
N PHE A 347 -1.12 -35.77 9.91
CA PHE A 347 -0.41 -36.28 8.74
C PHE A 347 0.83 -37.08 9.15
N PRO A 348 1.26 -38.06 8.34
CA PRO A 348 2.54 -38.70 8.55
C PRO A 348 3.70 -37.71 8.24
N PRO A 349 4.91 -37.91 8.79
CA PRO A 349 6.07 -37.11 8.45
C PRO A 349 6.30 -37.03 6.94
N LEU A 350 6.62 -35.83 6.43
CA LEU A 350 6.86 -35.57 5.01
C LEU A 350 8.02 -36.42 4.49
N GLN A 351 7.89 -36.99 3.29
CA GLN A 351 8.93 -37.76 2.61
C GLN A 351 9.57 -36.94 1.49
N ILE A 352 10.78 -37.27 1.09
CA ILE A 352 11.58 -36.53 0.09
C ILE A 352 10.86 -36.48 -1.27
N GLU A 353 10.15 -37.53 -1.64
CA GLU A 353 9.39 -37.65 -2.89
C GLU A 353 8.18 -36.73 -2.92
N GLU A 354 7.75 -36.19 -1.78
CA GLU A 354 6.65 -35.26 -1.66
C GLU A 354 7.07 -33.82 -1.90
N LEU A 355 8.37 -33.52 -1.93
CA LEU A 355 8.87 -32.18 -2.24
C LEU A 355 8.43 -31.71 -3.63
N ASP A 356 8.33 -32.62 -4.57
CA ASP A 356 7.73 -32.34 -5.86
C ASP A 356 6.22 -32.14 -5.70
N GLY A 357 5.75 -30.96 -6.14
CA GLY A 357 4.35 -30.54 -5.96
C GLY A 357 3.99 -30.00 -4.57
N LEU A 358 4.96 -29.92 -3.64
CA LEU A 358 4.74 -29.25 -2.34
C LEU A 358 4.72 -27.73 -2.54
N ARG A 359 3.66 -27.08 -2.06
CA ARG A 359 3.54 -25.62 -1.99
C ARG A 359 3.55 -25.17 -0.53
N ILE A 360 4.34 -24.17 -0.24
CA ILE A 360 4.44 -23.56 1.09
C ILE A 360 3.68 -22.24 1.09
N GLU A 361 2.86 -22.06 2.11
CA GLU A 361 2.25 -20.77 2.46
C GLU A 361 2.79 -20.32 3.81
N VAL A 362 3.19 -19.07 3.93
CA VAL A 362 3.58 -18.42 5.18
C VAL A 362 2.58 -17.31 5.48
N SER A 363 2.00 -17.34 6.67
CA SER A 363 1.12 -16.28 7.18
C SER A 363 1.77 -15.59 8.37
N LEU A 364 1.83 -14.26 8.36
CA LEU A 364 2.20 -13.42 9.50
C LEU A 364 0.94 -12.78 10.09
N LEU A 365 0.81 -12.80 11.41
CA LEU A 365 -0.38 -12.30 12.10
C LEU A 365 -0.12 -10.92 12.70
N THR A 366 -1.11 -10.03 12.60
CA THR A 366 -1.09 -8.81 13.41
C THR A 366 -1.28 -9.11 14.90
N PRO A 367 -0.85 -8.23 15.81
CA PRO A 367 -1.21 -8.36 17.22
C PRO A 367 -2.73 -8.49 17.38
N ALA A 368 -3.14 -9.38 18.28
CA ALA A 368 -4.56 -9.61 18.55
C ALA A 368 -5.17 -8.41 19.29
N GLU A 369 -6.27 -7.88 18.78
CA GLU A 369 -7.05 -6.80 19.37
C GLU A 369 -8.27 -7.39 20.09
N ALA A 370 -8.44 -7.06 21.37
CA ALA A 370 -9.63 -7.47 22.10
C ALA A 370 -10.88 -6.83 21.50
N ILE A 371 -11.95 -7.62 21.32
CA ILE A 371 -13.26 -7.09 21.01
C ILE A 371 -13.95 -6.82 22.35
N ASP A 372 -14.17 -5.55 22.67
CA ASP A 372 -14.95 -5.17 23.87
C ASP A 372 -16.43 -5.32 23.56
N ALA A 373 -17.00 -6.42 24.04
CA ALA A 373 -18.38 -6.80 23.73
C ALA A 373 -19.10 -7.35 24.98
N GLY A 374 -20.24 -6.77 25.29
CA GLY A 374 -21.10 -7.23 26.39
C GLY A 374 -21.92 -8.47 26.05
N SER A 375 -22.11 -8.76 24.77
CA SER A 375 -22.94 -9.86 24.28
C SER A 375 -22.34 -10.54 23.05
N GLU A 376 -22.85 -11.73 22.72
CA GLU A 376 -22.50 -12.41 21.47
C GLU A 376 -22.87 -11.58 20.22
N ALA A 377 -23.99 -10.86 20.29
CA ALA A 377 -24.44 -10.00 19.20
C ALA A 377 -23.45 -8.87 18.92
N ASP A 378 -22.84 -8.28 19.94
CA ASP A 378 -21.82 -7.24 19.79
C ASP A 378 -20.55 -7.80 19.10
N VAL A 379 -20.14 -9.03 19.48
CA VAL A 379 -19.01 -9.71 18.81
C VAL A 379 -19.33 -9.93 17.34
N LEU A 380 -20.51 -10.49 17.02
CA LEU A 380 -20.92 -10.74 15.65
C LEU A 380 -20.95 -9.46 14.79
N ALA A 381 -21.39 -8.34 15.38
CA ALA A 381 -21.42 -7.05 14.70
C ALA A 381 -20.00 -6.46 14.48
N ALA A 382 -19.03 -6.77 15.34
CA ALA A 382 -17.67 -6.27 15.26
C ALA A 382 -16.77 -7.10 14.33
N LEU A 383 -17.14 -8.32 14.00
CA LEU A 383 -16.36 -9.20 13.12
C LEU A 383 -16.46 -8.75 11.65
N ARG A 384 -15.33 -8.79 10.94
CA ARG A 384 -15.23 -8.47 9.51
C ARG A 384 -14.99 -9.77 8.72
N PRO A 385 -16.03 -10.33 8.09
CA PRO A 385 -15.91 -11.56 7.30
C PRO A 385 -14.84 -11.44 6.21
N GLY A 386 -14.05 -12.49 6.03
CA GLY A 386 -12.95 -12.53 5.05
C GLY A 386 -11.65 -11.88 5.51
N LEU A 387 -11.69 -11.03 6.56
CA LEU A 387 -10.52 -10.27 7.01
C LEU A 387 -10.03 -10.71 8.39
N ASP A 388 -10.95 -10.97 9.34
CA ASP A 388 -10.58 -11.24 10.72
C ASP A 388 -10.29 -12.72 10.97
N GLY A 389 -9.11 -13.04 11.52
CA GLY A 389 -8.92 -14.21 12.34
C GLY A 389 -9.46 -13.93 13.75
N VAL A 390 -9.98 -14.95 14.41
CA VAL A 390 -10.63 -14.78 15.71
C VAL A 390 -10.07 -15.75 16.74
N ILE A 391 -9.78 -15.23 17.92
CA ILE A 391 -9.39 -16.00 19.10
C ILE A 391 -10.54 -15.96 20.10
N LEU A 392 -11.04 -17.15 20.50
CA LEU A 392 -12.00 -17.28 21.58
C LEU A 392 -11.29 -17.90 22.79
N THR A 393 -11.41 -17.26 23.95
CA THR A 393 -10.91 -17.77 25.23
C THR A 393 -12.06 -17.86 26.24
N ALA A 394 -12.23 -19.07 26.83
CA ALA A 394 -13.27 -19.38 27.81
C ALA A 394 -12.64 -20.16 28.99
N GLY A 395 -12.15 -19.45 30.01
CA GLY A 395 -11.38 -20.03 31.10
C GLY A 395 -10.06 -20.61 30.57
N SER A 396 -9.83 -21.91 30.75
CA SER A 396 -8.65 -22.63 30.25
C SER A 396 -8.78 -23.07 28.78
N ARG A 397 -9.95 -22.91 28.16
CA ARG A 397 -10.21 -23.30 26.78
C ARG A 397 -9.90 -22.15 25.86
N ARG A 398 -9.12 -22.42 24.80
CA ARG A 398 -8.76 -21.43 23.79
C ARG A 398 -8.83 -22.07 22.39
N ALA A 399 -9.41 -21.37 21.45
CA ALA A 399 -9.40 -21.77 20.04
C ALA A 399 -9.23 -20.54 19.15
N THR A 400 -8.73 -20.76 17.95
CA THR A 400 -8.63 -19.73 16.92
C THR A 400 -9.04 -20.27 15.56
N PHE A 401 -9.54 -19.38 14.73
CA PHE A 401 -9.64 -19.55 13.28
C PHE A 401 -8.87 -18.45 12.58
N LEU A 402 -8.11 -18.83 11.55
CA LEU A 402 -7.45 -17.91 10.63
C LEU A 402 -8.48 -17.29 9.67
N PRO A 403 -8.20 -16.13 9.05
CA PRO A 403 -9.14 -15.48 8.13
C PRO A 403 -9.63 -16.37 6.99
N GLN A 404 -8.81 -17.26 6.45
CA GLN A 404 -9.21 -18.15 5.36
C GLN A 404 -10.38 -19.10 5.69
N VAL A 405 -10.68 -19.31 6.96
CA VAL A 405 -11.83 -20.15 7.37
C VAL A 405 -13.17 -19.51 6.94
N TRP A 406 -13.20 -18.19 6.70
CA TRP A 406 -14.39 -17.51 6.17
C TRP A 406 -14.80 -18.02 4.78
N GLU A 407 -13.87 -18.53 3.97
CA GLU A 407 -14.17 -19.10 2.65
C GLU A 407 -15.07 -20.35 2.76
N GLN A 408 -15.03 -21.02 3.90
CA GLN A 408 -15.79 -22.26 4.16
C GLN A 408 -17.05 -22.01 4.99
N LEU A 409 -17.10 -20.91 5.74
CA LEU A 409 -18.18 -20.60 6.68
C LEU A 409 -18.84 -19.27 6.27
N GLY A 410 -20.01 -19.35 5.67
CA GLY A 410 -20.68 -18.26 4.97
C GLY A 410 -21.18 -17.09 5.83
N SER A 411 -21.11 -17.17 7.18
CA SER A 411 -21.61 -16.12 8.07
C SER A 411 -20.82 -16.01 9.37
N ALA A 412 -20.83 -14.82 10.00
CA ALA A 412 -20.20 -14.59 11.29
C ALA A 412 -20.78 -15.49 12.39
N THR A 413 -22.07 -15.79 12.30
CA THR A 413 -22.74 -16.68 13.25
C THR A 413 -22.22 -18.13 13.13
N GLU A 414 -22.11 -18.66 11.93
CA GLU A 414 -21.54 -19.99 11.70
C GLU A 414 -20.07 -20.04 12.10
N PHE A 415 -19.31 -19.02 11.74
CA PHE A 415 -17.90 -18.91 12.10
C PHE A 415 -17.70 -18.99 13.62
N LEU A 416 -18.41 -18.16 14.39
CA LEU A 416 -18.30 -18.14 15.85
C LEU A 416 -18.82 -19.45 16.47
N ARG A 417 -19.88 -20.04 15.91
CA ARG A 417 -20.44 -21.33 16.33
C ARG A 417 -19.41 -22.47 16.17
N HIS A 418 -18.75 -22.55 15.03
CA HIS A 418 -17.69 -23.52 14.77
C HIS A 418 -16.44 -23.26 15.60
N LEU A 419 -16.10 -22.00 15.86
CA LEU A 419 -14.99 -21.65 16.74
C LEU A 419 -15.25 -22.11 18.19
N LYS A 420 -16.48 -21.97 18.69
CA LYS A 420 -16.92 -22.52 20.00
C LYS A 420 -16.76 -24.04 20.04
N LEU A 421 -17.22 -24.75 19.01
CA LEU A 421 -17.04 -26.21 18.92
C LEU A 421 -15.56 -26.59 18.96
N LYS A 422 -14.71 -25.90 18.22
CA LYS A 422 -13.25 -26.10 18.25
C LYS A 422 -12.65 -25.85 19.63
N ALA A 423 -13.22 -24.92 20.42
CA ALA A 423 -12.84 -24.68 21.81
C ALA A 423 -13.38 -25.74 22.78
N GLY A 424 -14.12 -26.73 22.31
CA GLY A 424 -14.79 -27.74 23.16
C GLY A 424 -15.96 -27.17 23.94
N LEU A 425 -16.62 -26.14 23.42
CA LEU A 425 -17.79 -25.49 24.00
C LEU A 425 -19.05 -25.92 23.24
N HIS A 426 -20.21 -25.78 23.88
CA HIS A 426 -21.50 -25.90 23.16
C HIS A 426 -21.61 -24.76 22.14
N PRO A 427 -22.13 -25.00 20.93
CA PRO A 427 -22.23 -24.01 19.88
C PRO A 427 -23.05 -22.76 20.25
N ASP A 428 -24.06 -22.93 21.11
CA ASP A 428 -24.92 -21.86 21.60
C ASP A 428 -24.48 -21.30 22.97
N ALA A 429 -23.33 -21.74 23.49
CA ALA A 429 -22.78 -21.21 24.75
C ALA A 429 -22.35 -19.77 24.60
N TRP A 430 -22.77 -18.94 25.55
CA TRP A 430 -22.26 -17.60 25.73
C TRP A 430 -22.13 -17.28 27.19
N SER A 431 -21.09 -16.50 27.56
CA SER A 431 -20.86 -16.03 28.92
C SER A 431 -20.12 -14.68 28.88
N ALA A 432 -20.46 -13.79 29.78
CA ALA A 432 -19.73 -12.51 29.96
C ALA A 432 -18.23 -12.68 30.30
N HIS A 433 -17.81 -13.89 30.66
CA HIS A 433 -16.41 -14.22 30.91
C HIS A 433 -15.66 -14.70 29.66
N PHE A 434 -16.36 -14.84 28.52
CA PHE A 434 -15.69 -15.14 27.27
C PHE A 434 -14.92 -13.90 26.78
N ARG A 435 -13.69 -14.12 26.34
CA ARG A 435 -12.89 -13.08 25.72
C ARG A 435 -12.71 -13.43 24.26
N VAL A 436 -13.03 -12.48 23.41
CA VAL A 436 -12.87 -12.60 21.97
C VAL A 436 -11.87 -11.54 21.53
N ALA A 437 -10.91 -11.95 20.74
CA ALA A 437 -9.96 -11.04 20.09
C ALA A 437 -9.92 -11.34 18.59
N ARG A 438 -9.65 -10.32 17.80
CA ARG A 438 -9.46 -10.44 16.34
C ARG A 438 -8.05 -10.08 15.96
N TYR A 439 -7.60 -10.57 14.83
CA TYR A 439 -6.34 -10.24 14.20
C TYR A 439 -6.49 -10.39 12.68
N THR A 440 -5.57 -9.83 11.92
CA THR A 440 -5.48 -10.07 10.47
C THR A 440 -4.25 -10.88 10.14
N ALA A 441 -4.20 -11.48 8.96
CA ALA A 441 -3.06 -12.24 8.48
C ALA A 441 -2.64 -11.73 7.10
N GLU A 442 -1.36 -11.48 6.96
CA GLU A 442 -0.69 -11.25 5.67
C GLU A 442 -0.08 -12.57 5.23
N LYS A 443 -0.35 -13.01 3.98
CA LYS A 443 0.09 -14.33 3.52
C LYS A 443 0.84 -14.29 2.20
N TRP A 444 1.80 -15.19 2.07
CA TRP A 444 2.57 -15.43 0.85
C TRP A 444 2.55 -16.91 0.52
N VAL A 445 2.40 -17.24 -0.75
CA VAL A 445 2.31 -18.61 -1.27
C VAL A 445 3.35 -18.80 -2.35
N GLU A 446 4.01 -19.93 -2.38
CA GLU A 446 4.89 -20.32 -3.50
C GLU A 446 4.08 -20.47 -4.79
N THR A 447 4.62 -19.93 -5.89
CA THR A 447 4.03 -19.98 -7.22
C THR A 447 4.40 -21.28 -7.94
#